data_27a7e7853d7a1b4bf81cf67c58d015f0
#
_entry.id   27a7e7853d7a1b4bf81cf67c58d015f0
#
_cell.length_a   1.000
_cell.length_b   1.000
_cell.length_c   1.000
_cell.angle_alpha   90.00
_cell.angle_beta   90.00
_cell.angle_gamma   90.00
#
_symmetry.space_group_name_H-M   'P 1'
#
loop_
_entity.id
_entity.type
_entity.pdbx_description
1 polymer ?
#
loop_
_entity_poly.entity_id
_entity_poly.type
_entity_poly.pdbx_seq_one_letter_code
_entity_poly.pdbx_strand_id
1 'polypeptide(L)'
;MKQKWCKDCQIPITKSNAYIDRGDRLRARCKACDKKYRATQAGLDQYSYMDKLFSKLRYEVQSGTRRTSRADLTWHINQAHLYNCYHKQEGKCALSGQQMTWLTGQGKVDTNISLDRIDPEKGYEPDNIQLITYRCNIMKHDLKEDALFKLVNMIETTKRLNKKAKKLR
;
A
#
# COMPACT_ATOMS: atom_id res chain seq x y z
N MET A 1 -27.18 -15.22 21.40
CA MET A 1 -26.06 -15.11 20.43
C MET A 1 -25.16 -16.31 20.56
N LYS A 2 -24.75 -16.96 19.44
CA LYS A 2 -23.84 -18.12 19.51
C LYS A 2 -22.45 -17.66 19.96
N GLN A 3 -21.85 -18.32 20.98
CA GLN A 3 -20.50 -18.09 21.44
C GLN A 3 -19.50 -18.31 20.31
N LYS A 4 -18.63 -17.33 20.05
CA LYS A 4 -17.53 -17.45 19.10
C LYS A 4 -16.27 -17.95 19.80
N TRP A 5 -15.49 -18.75 19.11
CA TRP A 5 -14.25 -19.32 19.58
C TRP A 5 -13.06 -18.85 18.73
N CYS A 6 -11.91 -18.63 19.34
CA CYS A 6 -10.69 -18.34 18.60
C CYS A 6 -10.33 -19.51 17.71
N LYS A 7 -10.13 -19.27 16.42
CA LYS A 7 -9.87 -20.35 15.46
C LYS A 7 -8.52 -21.06 15.68
N ASP A 8 -7.58 -20.43 16.40
CA ASP A 8 -6.24 -20.98 16.60
C ASP A 8 -6.07 -21.64 17.97
N CYS A 9 -6.58 -21.05 19.07
CA CYS A 9 -6.39 -21.57 20.42
C CYS A 9 -7.68 -22.02 21.11
N GLN A 10 -8.81 -21.94 20.42
CA GLN A 10 -10.12 -22.45 20.87
C GLN A 10 -10.62 -21.82 22.20
N ILE A 11 -10.12 -20.65 22.61
CA ILE A 11 -10.69 -19.93 23.74
C ILE A 11 -11.93 -19.11 23.32
N PRO A 12 -12.89 -18.89 24.19
CA PRO A 12 -14.04 -18.03 23.88
C PRO A 12 -13.59 -16.61 23.49
N ILE A 13 -14.17 -16.07 22.41
CA ILE A 13 -13.91 -14.71 21.96
C ILE A 13 -14.88 -13.75 22.64
N THR A 14 -14.32 -12.71 23.26
CA THR A 14 -15.04 -11.64 23.95
C THR A 14 -14.59 -10.28 23.46
N LYS A 15 -15.31 -9.22 23.78
CA LYS A 15 -14.90 -7.83 23.48
C LYS A 15 -13.54 -7.46 24.10
N SER A 16 -13.18 -8.05 25.25
CA SER A 16 -11.92 -7.78 25.95
C SER A 16 -10.71 -8.46 25.29
N ASN A 17 -10.87 -9.67 24.74
CA ASN A 17 -9.77 -10.49 24.22
C ASN A 17 -9.67 -10.55 22.68
N ALA A 18 -10.54 -9.89 21.93
CA ALA A 18 -10.48 -9.82 20.48
C ALA A 18 -10.52 -8.36 19.98
N TYR A 19 -10.10 -8.17 18.74
CA TYR A 19 -10.30 -6.91 18.04
C TYR A 19 -11.70 -6.85 17.45
N ILE A 20 -12.24 -5.65 17.36
CA ILE A 20 -13.56 -5.36 16.80
C ILE A 20 -13.35 -4.75 15.41
N ASP A 21 -13.97 -5.32 14.40
CA ASP A 21 -14.01 -4.74 13.05
C ASP A 21 -15.15 -3.72 12.93
N ARG A 22 -15.21 -2.99 11.82
CA ARG A 22 -16.30 -2.08 11.50
C ARG A 22 -17.63 -2.81 11.61
N GLY A 23 -18.61 -2.21 12.32
CA GLY A 23 -19.93 -2.81 12.60
C GLY A 23 -19.95 -3.76 13.79
N ASP A 24 -19.12 -3.53 14.80
CA ASP A 24 -19.08 -4.25 16.09
C ASP A 24 -18.84 -5.77 15.99
N ARG A 25 -18.30 -6.24 14.89
CA ARG A 25 -18.02 -7.65 14.66
C ARG A 25 -16.69 -8.06 15.28
N LEU A 26 -16.71 -8.98 16.22
CA LEU A 26 -15.49 -9.58 16.78
C LEU A 26 -14.74 -10.40 15.71
N ARG A 27 -13.41 -10.20 15.63
CA ARG A 27 -12.53 -11.00 14.76
C ARG A 27 -12.50 -12.46 15.20
N ALA A 28 -12.12 -13.35 14.27
CA ALA A 28 -12.08 -14.79 14.49
C ALA A 28 -10.86 -15.26 15.31
N ARG A 29 -9.94 -14.36 15.66
CA ARG A 29 -8.77 -14.63 16.51
C ARG A 29 -8.82 -13.78 17.76
N CYS A 30 -8.40 -14.34 18.92
CA CYS A 30 -8.09 -13.53 20.08
C CYS A 30 -6.84 -12.66 19.83
N LYS A 31 -6.65 -11.60 20.62
CA LYS A 31 -5.52 -10.66 20.47
C LYS A 31 -4.15 -11.34 20.49
N ALA A 32 -3.97 -12.35 21.36
CA ALA A 32 -2.71 -13.09 21.46
C ALA A 32 -2.41 -13.90 20.19
N CYS A 33 -3.41 -14.63 19.66
CA CYS A 33 -3.26 -15.39 18.40
C CYS A 33 -3.14 -14.46 17.20
N ASP A 34 -3.86 -13.35 17.16
CA ASP A 34 -3.72 -12.34 16.10
C ASP A 34 -2.30 -11.73 16.10
N LYS A 35 -1.71 -11.46 17.26
CA LYS A 35 -0.32 -11.01 17.38
C LYS A 35 0.67 -12.06 16.86
N LYS A 36 0.52 -13.33 17.25
CA LYS A 36 1.34 -14.44 16.73
C LYS A 36 1.19 -14.57 15.21
N TYR A 37 -0.02 -14.56 14.70
CA TYR A 37 -0.29 -14.61 13.25
C TYR A 37 0.36 -13.46 12.49
N ARG A 38 0.29 -12.25 13.02
CA ARG A 38 0.96 -11.09 12.41
C ARG A 38 2.48 -11.22 12.45
N ALA A 39 3.04 -11.75 13.53
CA ALA A 39 4.48 -12.01 13.63
C ALA A 39 4.95 -13.04 12.58
N THR A 40 4.18 -14.10 12.33
CA THR A 40 4.49 -15.06 11.24
C THR A 40 4.37 -14.45 9.85
N GLN A 41 3.56 -13.39 9.68
CA GLN A 41 3.49 -12.65 8.41
C GLN A 41 4.64 -11.63 8.25
N ALA A 42 5.36 -11.29 9.33
CA ALA A 42 6.49 -10.35 9.28
C ALA A 42 7.73 -10.90 8.56
N GLY A 43 7.80 -12.22 8.34
CA GLY A 43 8.89 -12.89 7.61
C GLY A 43 8.59 -13.18 6.14
N LEU A 44 7.58 -12.55 5.55
CA LEU A 44 7.30 -12.73 4.12
C LEU A 44 8.44 -12.13 3.29
N ASP A 45 8.84 -12.83 2.23
CA ASP A 45 9.70 -12.27 1.21
C ASP A 45 8.93 -11.23 0.34
N GLN A 46 9.68 -10.50 -0.48
CA GLN A 46 9.11 -9.46 -1.34
C GLN A 46 8.06 -10.00 -2.33
N TYR A 47 8.20 -11.21 -2.82
CA TYR A 47 7.27 -11.82 -3.79
C TYR A 47 5.94 -12.17 -3.11
N SER A 48 5.99 -12.84 -1.97
CA SER A 48 4.79 -13.14 -1.17
C SER A 48 4.05 -11.87 -0.74
N TYR A 49 4.77 -10.78 -0.46
CA TYR A 49 4.17 -9.48 -0.18
C TYR A 49 3.48 -8.91 -1.43
N MET A 50 4.14 -8.95 -2.59
CA MET A 50 3.58 -8.48 -3.85
C MET A 50 2.36 -9.28 -4.30
N ASP A 51 2.33 -10.60 -4.07
CA ASP A 51 1.16 -11.45 -4.36
C ASP A 51 -0.05 -11.07 -3.52
N LYS A 52 0.16 -10.77 -2.24
CA LYS A 52 -0.92 -10.28 -1.36
C LYS A 52 -1.41 -8.91 -1.80
N LEU A 53 -0.50 -8.01 -2.15
CA LEU A 53 -0.82 -6.69 -2.69
C LEU A 53 -1.64 -6.81 -3.98
N PHE A 54 -1.17 -7.64 -4.92
CA PHE A 54 -1.83 -7.92 -6.18
C PHE A 54 -3.26 -8.45 -5.98
N SER A 55 -3.39 -9.52 -5.19
CA SER A 55 -4.68 -10.18 -4.95
C SER A 55 -5.69 -9.23 -4.30
N LYS A 56 -5.23 -8.41 -3.35
CA LYS A 56 -6.06 -7.41 -2.68
C LYS A 56 -6.54 -6.34 -3.67
N LEU A 57 -5.62 -5.77 -4.46
CA LEU A 57 -5.95 -4.69 -5.40
C LEU A 57 -6.86 -5.19 -6.53
N ARG A 58 -6.58 -6.39 -7.06
CA ARG A 58 -7.43 -7.02 -8.07
C ARG A 58 -8.85 -7.20 -7.56
N TYR A 59 -9.01 -7.71 -6.33
CA TYR A 59 -10.33 -7.85 -5.71
C TYR A 59 -11.03 -6.49 -5.56
N GLU A 60 -10.33 -5.48 -5.05
CA GLU A 60 -10.88 -4.13 -4.87
C GLU A 60 -11.36 -3.50 -6.19
N VAL A 61 -10.61 -3.70 -7.28
CA VAL A 61 -10.99 -3.21 -8.63
C VAL A 61 -12.19 -4.00 -9.16
N GLN A 62 -12.13 -5.33 -9.14
CA GLN A 62 -13.19 -6.18 -9.72
C GLN A 62 -14.51 -6.12 -8.92
N SER A 63 -14.47 -5.89 -7.61
CA SER A 63 -15.67 -5.76 -6.76
C SER A 63 -16.23 -4.34 -6.70
N GLY A 64 -15.60 -3.36 -7.36
CA GLY A 64 -16.00 -1.95 -7.29
C GLY A 64 -15.85 -1.34 -5.87
N THR A 65 -15.19 -2.05 -4.94
CA THR A 65 -15.00 -1.56 -3.56
C THR A 65 -13.87 -0.55 -3.44
N ARG A 66 -13.03 -0.43 -4.47
CA ARG A 66 -12.01 0.60 -4.52
C ARG A 66 -12.67 1.97 -4.74
N ARG A 67 -12.56 2.83 -3.74
CA ARG A 67 -12.95 4.24 -3.83
C ARG A 67 -12.01 4.97 -4.77
N THR A 68 -12.20 4.80 -6.05
CA THR A 68 -11.61 5.64 -7.08
C THR A 68 -12.73 6.47 -7.68
N SER A 69 -12.43 7.69 -8.05
CA SER A 69 -13.36 8.57 -8.78
C SER A 69 -13.76 8.01 -10.16
N ARG A 70 -13.33 6.79 -10.50
CA ARG A 70 -13.50 6.13 -11.80
C ARG A 70 -14.04 4.72 -11.60
N ALA A 71 -15.27 4.51 -12.02
CA ALA A 71 -15.98 3.22 -11.90
C ALA A 71 -15.41 2.11 -12.81
N ASP A 72 -14.66 2.45 -13.86
CA ASP A 72 -14.32 1.54 -14.96
C ASP A 72 -12.82 1.27 -15.11
N LEU A 73 -12.14 0.97 -13.98
CA LEU A 73 -10.73 0.59 -14.04
C LEU A 73 -10.57 -0.82 -14.62
N THR A 74 -9.92 -0.92 -15.78
CA THR A 74 -9.53 -2.20 -16.38
C THR A 74 -8.39 -2.85 -15.60
N TRP A 75 -8.34 -4.20 -15.65
CA TRP A 75 -7.30 -4.98 -15.00
C TRP A 75 -6.73 -6.02 -15.97
N HIS A 76 -5.62 -5.70 -16.63
CA HIS A 76 -4.96 -6.53 -17.64
C HIS A 76 -3.55 -6.99 -17.23
N ILE A 77 -3.26 -6.99 -15.93
CA ILE A 77 -1.97 -7.42 -15.39
C ILE A 77 -2.08 -8.74 -14.62
N ASN A 78 -0.96 -9.42 -14.46
CA ASN A 78 -0.77 -10.58 -13.59
C ASN A 78 0.44 -10.37 -12.67
N GLN A 79 0.73 -11.32 -11.77
CA GLN A 79 1.83 -11.20 -10.81
C GLN A 79 3.20 -11.03 -11.49
N ALA A 80 3.41 -11.69 -12.64
CA ALA A 80 4.68 -11.59 -13.37
C ALA A 80 4.99 -10.14 -13.80
N HIS A 81 3.97 -9.33 -14.11
CA HIS A 81 4.19 -7.92 -14.42
C HIS A 81 4.73 -7.14 -13.21
N LEU A 82 4.26 -7.43 -11.98
CA LEU A 82 4.78 -6.82 -10.76
C LEU A 82 6.22 -7.23 -10.50
N TYR A 83 6.53 -8.52 -10.69
CA TYR A 83 7.90 -9.03 -10.51
C TYR A 83 8.85 -8.40 -11.52
N ASN A 84 8.43 -8.27 -12.78
CA ASN A 84 9.21 -7.60 -13.81
C ASN A 84 9.46 -6.12 -13.48
N CYS A 85 8.46 -5.41 -12.98
CA CYS A 85 8.64 -4.04 -12.48
C CYS A 85 9.65 -3.99 -11.35
N TYR A 86 9.54 -4.89 -10.36
CA TYR A 86 10.46 -4.95 -9.22
C TYR A 86 11.91 -5.16 -9.66
N HIS A 87 12.14 -6.10 -10.59
CA HIS A 87 13.47 -6.38 -11.13
C HIS A 87 14.01 -5.23 -11.96
N LYS A 88 13.23 -4.68 -12.88
CA LYS A 88 13.62 -3.53 -13.71
C LYS A 88 13.97 -2.30 -12.87
N GLN A 89 13.28 -2.12 -11.75
CA GLN A 89 13.50 -1.01 -10.81
C GLN A 89 14.57 -1.33 -9.75
N GLU A 90 15.18 -2.52 -9.76
CA GLU A 90 16.15 -2.97 -8.75
C GLU A 90 15.62 -2.86 -7.31
N GLY A 91 14.33 -3.08 -7.11
CA GLY A 91 13.66 -2.92 -5.82
C GLY A 91 13.52 -1.47 -5.35
N LYS A 92 13.81 -0.48 -6.19
CA LYS A 92 13.72 0.95 -5.88
C LYS A 92 12.40 1.55 -6.34
N CYS A 93 11.94 2.55 -5.59
CA CYS A 93 10.76 3.33 -5.95
C CYS A 93 10.98 4.07 -7.28
N ALA A 94 10.07 3.93 -8.24
CA ALA A 94 10.19 4.58 -9.55
C ALA A 94 10.25 6.12 -9.46
N LEU A 95 9.59 6.73 -8.47
CA LEU A 95 9.52 8.19 -8.34
C LEU A 95 10.65 8.79 -7.51
N SER A 96 11.08 8.12 -6.42
CA SER A 96 12.05 8.69 -5.47
C SER A 96 13.41 8.02 -5.50
N GLY A 97 13.56 6.89 -6.18
CA GLY A 97 14.78 6.07 -6.13
C GLY A 97 15.05 5.40 -4.78
N GLN A 98 14.18 5.59 -3.77
CA GLN A 98 14.35 5.00 -2.45
C GLN A 98 14.17 3.49 -2.50
N GLN A 99 15.03 2.74 -1.77
CA GLN A 99 14.87 1.30 -1.61
C GLN A 99 13.52 0.99 -0.96
N MET A 100 12.74 0.11 -1.59
CA MET A 100 11.45 -0.30 -1.08
C MET A 100 11.57 -1.45 -0.08
N THR A 101 10.62 -1.51 0.85
CA THR A 101 10.50 -2.57 1.87
C THR A 101 9.17 -3.31 1.72
N TRP A 102 9.02 -4.41 2.46
CA TRP A 102 7.81 -5.26 2.47
C TRP A 102 7.42 -5.69 3.89
N LEU A 103 7.55 -4.76 4.82
CA LEU A 103 7.27 -5.01 6.23
C LEU A 103 5.77 -5.22 6.47
N THR A 104 5.44 -6.24 7.26
CA THR A 104 4.06 -6.58 7.61
C THR A 104 3.83 -6.51 9.13
N GLY A 105 2.58 -6.38 9.56
CA GLY A 105 2.24 -6.35 10.99
C GLY A 105 2.46 -5.02 11.70
N GLN A 106 3.07 -4.04 11.04
CA GLN A 106 3.41 -2.72 11.60
C GLN A 106 2.46 -1.60 11.15
N GLY A 107 1.32 -1.96 10.54
CA GLY A 107 0.42 -0.97 9.94
C GLY A 107 0.92 -0.46 8.59
N LYS A 108 0.71 0.84 8.34
CA LYS A 108 1.15 1.49 7.11
C LYS A 108 2.61 1.93 7.28
N VAL A 109 3.51 1.34 6.50
CA VAL A 109 4.95 1.66 6.47
C VAL A 109 5.25 2.46 5.21
N ASP A 110 5.84 3.64 5.37
CA ASP A 110 6.08 4.60 4.30
C ASP A 110 6.92 4.06 3.15
N THR A 111 7.88 3.19 3.45
CA THR A 111 8.81 2.60 2.48
C THR A 111 8.30 1.34 1.80
N ASN A 112 7.16 0.79 2.25
CA ASN A 112 6.63 -0.44 1.69
C ASN A 112 6.23 -0.29 0.21
N ILE A 113 6.42 -1.39 -0.52
CA ILE A 113 6.02 -1.52 -1.93
C ILE A 113 4.52 -1.20 -2.07
N SER A 114 4.22 -0.37 -3.03
CA SER A 114 2.86 -0.05 -3.47
C SER A 114 2.79 -0.08 -4.99
N LEU A 115 1.72 -0.66 -5.53
CA LEU A 115 1.44 -0.64 -6.96
C LEU A 115 0.76 0.68 -7.33
N ASP A 116 1.30 1.36 -8.31
CA ASP A 116 0.78 2.62 -8.83
C ASP A 116 0.52 2.52 -10.34
N ARG A 117 -0.38 3.35 -10.84
CA ARG A 117 -0.60 3.58 -12.27
C ARG A 117 0.15 4.83 -12.69
N ILE A 118 1.01 4.72 -13.71
CA ILE A 118 1.78 5.85 -14.25
C ILE A 118 0.82 6.97 -14.66
N ASP A 119 -0.12 6.66 -15.54
CA ASP A 119 -1.25 7.51 -15.88
C ASP A 119 -2.48 7.08 -15.06
N PRO A 120 -2.96 7.90 -14.13
CA PRO A 120 -4.13 7.58 -13.32
C PRO A 120 -5.43 7.55 -14.13
N GLU A 121 -5.44 8.01 -15.39
CA GLU A 121 -6.60 7.97 -16.28
C GLU A 121 -6.79 6.62 -16.96
N LYS A 122 -5.75 5.79 -17.01
CA LYS A 122 -5.77 4.44 -17.54
C LYS A 122 -5.98 3.41 -16.44
N GLY A 123 -6.30 2.17 -16.84
CA GLY A 123 -6.38 1.02 -15.93
C GLY A 123 -5.02 0.44 -15.54
N TYR A 124 -5.07 -0.74 -14.94
CA TYR A 124 -3.88 -1.53 -14.64
C TYR A 124 -3.45 -2.31 -15.87
N GLU A 125 -2.63 -1.68 -16.70
CA GLU A 125 -2.08 -2.24 -17.93
C GLU A 125 -0.57 -2.53 -17.75
N PRO A 126 0.02 -3.49 -18.49
CA PRO A 126 1.43 -3.86 -18.35
C PRO A 126 2.42 -2.70 -18.52
N ASP A 127 2.08 -1.73 -19.36
CA ASP A 127 2.88 -0.52 -19.67
C ASP A 127 2.49 0.69 -18.80
N ASN A 128 1.40 0.58 -18.01
CA ASN A 128 0.87 1.64 -17.17
C ASN A 128 1.02 1.38 -15.68
N ILE A 129 1.86 0.44 -15.27
CA ILE A 129 2.13 0.16 -13.86
C ILE A 129 3.58 0.41 -13.50
N GLN A 130 3.77 0.82 -12.25
CA GLN A 130 5.07 0.93 -11.62
C GLN A 130 4.98 0.59 -10.14
N LEU A 131 6.10 0.27 -9.51
CA LEU A 131 6.21 0.10 -8.09
C LEU A 131 6.81 1.35 -7.46
N ILE A 132 6.15 1.87 -6.46
CA ILE A 132 6.58 3.04 -5.70
C ILE A 132 6.46 2.76 -4.21
N THR A 133 7.07 3.59 -3.37
CA THR A 133 6.85 3.50 -1.93
C THR A 133 5.41 3.91 -1.57
N TYR A 134 4.89 3.35 -0.48
CA TYR A 134 3.56 3.73 0.03
C TYR A 134 3.44 5.24 0.24
N ARG A 135 4.49 5.91 0.73
CA ARG A 135 4.51 7.37 0.89
C ARG A 135 4.39 8.10 -0.44
N CYS A 136 5.15 7.69 -1.47
CA CYS A 136 5.06 8.30 -2.79
C CYS A 136 3.66 8.08 -3.41
N ASN A 137 3.05 6.91 -3.19
CA ASN A 137 1.70 6.65 -3.68
C ASN A 137 0.65 7.57 -3.06
N ILE A 138 0.75 7.84 -1.75
CA ILE A 138 -0.14 8.81 -1.10
C ILE A 138 0.08 10.22 -1.64
N MET A 139 1.35 10.63 -1.85
CA MET A 139 1.67 11.96 -2.36
C MET A 139 1.22 12.15 -3.81
N LYS A 140 1.41 11.14 -4.64
CA LYS A 140 0.98 11.16 -6.04
C LYS A 140 -0.54 11.16 -6.17
N HIS A 141 -1.22 10.30 -5.38
CA HIS A 141 -2.68 10.14 -5.39
C HIS A 141 -3.20 9.92 -6.82
N ASP A 142 -3.92 10.88 -7.40
CA ASP A 142 -4.47 10.86 -8.77
C ASP A 142 -3.75 11.85 -9.71
N LEU A 143 -2.61 12.38 -9.29
CA LEU A 143 -1.80 13.26 -10.14
C LEU A 143 -1.08 12.45 -11.23
N LYS A 144 -0.98 13.03 -12.42
CA LYS A 144 0.01 12.62 -13.42
C LYS A 144 1.41 12.98 -12.93
N GLU A 145 2.42 12.24 -13.34
CA GLU A 145 3.80 12.44 -12.86
C GLU A 145 4.33 13.84 -13.11
N ASP A 146 4.06 14.40 -14.29
CA ASP A 146 4.47 15.76 -14.63
C ASP A 146 3.90 16.79 -13.66
N ALA A 147 2.63 16.66 -13.27
CA ALA A 147 1.99 17.53 -12.29
C ALA A 147 2.61 17.37 -10.90
N LEU A 148 2.91 16.14 -10.49
CA LEU A 148 3.60 15.86 -9.23
C LEU A 148 4.99 16.50 -9.21
N PHE A 149 5.82 16.26 -10.24
CA PHE A 149 7.18 16.80 -10.31
C PHE A 149 7.19 18.33 -10.39
N LYS A 150 6.24 18.93 -11.10
CA LYS A 150 6.07 20.39 -11.14
C LYS A 150 5.80 20.94 -9.73
N LEU A 151 4.90 20.30 -8.97
CA LEU A 151 4.60 20.70 -7.59
C LEU A 151 5.82 20.55 -6.67
N VAL A 152 6.55 19.44 -6.76
CA VAL A 152 7.78 19.21 -5.98
C VAL A 152 8.82 20.28 -6.27
N ASN A 153 9.05 20.61 -7.53
CA ASN A 153 9.99 21.67 -7.94
C ASN A 153 9.58 23.04 -7.41
N MET A 154 8.30 23.38 -7.40
CA MET A 154 7.80 24.63 -6.82
C MET A 154 8.07 24.69 -5.32
N ILE A 155 7.81 23.61 -4.59
CA ILE A 155 8.06 23.50 -3.14
C ILE A 155 9.56 23.66 -2.85
N GLU A 156 10.42 22.98 -3.60
CA GLU A 156 11.88 23.07 -3.43
C GLU A 156 12.40 24.48 -3.71
N THR A 157 11.93 25.12 -4.78
CA THR A 157 12.30 26.48 -5.13
C THR A 157 11.91 27.46 -4.02
N THR A 158 10.69 27.37 -3.52
CA THR A 158 10.21 28.22 -2.40
C THR A 158 11.07 28.01 -1.15
N LYS A 159 11.42 26.77 -0.82
CA LYS A 159 12.29 26.46 0.32
C LYS A 159 13.68 27.08 0.16
N ARG A 160 14.27 27.03 -1.05
CA ARG A 160 15.57 27.66 -1.35
C ARG A 160 15.53 29.17 -1.21
N LEU A 161 14.48 29.82 -1.70
CA LEU A 161 14.28 31.26 -1.58
C LEU A 161 14.14 31.70 -0.13
N ASN A 162 13.31 31.00 0.66
CA ASN A 162 13.12 31.28 2.07
C ASN A 162 14.41 31.10 2.89
N LYS A 163 15.25 30.10 2.54
CA LYS A 163 16.56 29.93 3.18
C LYS A 163 17.52 31.07 2.86
N LYS A 164 17.52 31.59 1.62
CA LYS A 164 18.33 32.78 1.24
C LYS A 164 17.86 34.03 1.98
N ALA A 165 16.55 34.28 2.05
CA ALA A 165 16.00 35.42 2.76
C ALA A 165 16.33 35.44 4.27
N LYS A 166 16.39 34.26 4.91
CA LYS A 166 16.80 34.13 6.34
C LYS A 166 18.28 34.40 6.57
N LYS A 167 19.16 34.22 5.55
CA LYS A 167 20.61 34.52 5.67
C LYS A 167 20.94 35.99 5.47
N LEU A 168 20.03 36.78 4.94
CA LEU A 168 20.18 38.21 4.66
C LEU A 168 19.61 39.10 5.77
N ARG A 169 19.03 38.49 6.80
CA ARG A 169 18.57 39.15 8.04
C ARG A 169 19.51 38.84 9.21
#